data_15124ccd04f04eaf84d7b082d18a5d05
#
_entry.id   15124ccd04f04eaf84d7b082d18a5d05
#
_cell.length_a   1.000
_cell.length_b   1.000
_cell.length_c   1.000
_cell.angle_alpha   90.00
_cell.angle_beta   90.00
_cell.angle_gamma   90.00
#
_symmetry.space_group_name_H-M   'P 1'
#
loop_
_entity.id
_entity.type
_entity.pdbx_description
1 polymer ?
#
loop_
_entity_poly.entity_id
_entity_poly.type
_entity_poly.pdbx_seq_one_letter_code
_entity_poly.pdbx_strand_id
1 'polypeptide(L)'
;MKLTFDGISPHWEEGIPFGNGRMGAVLCSEPDADVLYLNDDTLWSGYPHAETSPLTPEIVAKARQASSRGDYVSATRIIQDATQREKDEQIYEPFGTACIRYSSEAGERKHVKRSLDLARALAGESFRLGAADVHVDAWCSAPDDLLVYEMSSSAPVDASVSVTGTFLKQTRISSGSDSDARQATLVVMGQMPGLNVGSLAHVTDNPWEDEQNGIGMAYAGAFSLTVTGGEITVIDDILQCSGVTGLSLRFRSLSGFKGSAEQPERDMTVLADRLGATVAAWPSDSRAMLDRHVADYRRFFDRVGVRLGPAHDDDEEVPFAEILRSKEDTPHRLETLSEAMFDFGRYLLISSSRPHTQPSNLQGIWNHKDFPNWYSAYTTNINIEMNYWMTGPCALKELIEPLVAMNGELLEPGHDAAGAILGCGGSAVFHNVDIWRRALPANGEPTWAFWPFGQAWMCRNLFDEYLFNQDESYLASIWPIMRDSARFCMDFLSDTEHGLAPAPATSPENYFVVDGETIAVAHTSENTTAIVRNLLDDLIHAAQTLPDLDDGDKALV
;
A
#
# COMPACT_ATOMS: atom_id res chain seq x y z
N MET A 1 7.66 22.40 5.26
CA MET A 1 6.63 22.50 6.34
C MET A 1 6.85 21.36 7.32
N LYS A 2 6.88 21.67 8.62
CA LYS A 2 6.99 20.67 9.70
C LYS A 2 5.70 20.67 10.52
N LEU A 3 4.94 19.60 10.42
CA LEU A 3 3.70 19.41 11.17
C LEU A 3 4.04 18.99 12.60
N THR A 4 3.43 19.62 13.61
CA THR A 4 3.66 19.29 15.02
C THR A 4 2.39 18.91 15.75
N PHE A 5 2.53 17.99 16.72
CA PHE A 5 1.45 17.42 17.51
C PHE A 5 1.88 17.33 18.97
N ASP A 6 1.08 17.87 19.87
CA ASP A 6 1.34 17.79 21.30
C ASP A 6 0.73 16.52 21.91
N GLY A 7 1.45 15.93 22.86
CA GLY A 7 1.01 14.76 23.61
C GLY A 7 1.32 13.42 22.91
N ILE A 8 0.95 12.36 23.61
CA ILE A 8 1.07 10.97 23.14
C ILE A 8 0.06 10.65 22.02
N SER A 9 0.28 9.54 21.31
CA SER A 9 -0.62 9.00 20.29
C SER A 9 -0.88 7.52 20.56
N PRO A 10 -1.78 7.20 21.48
CA PRO A 10 -2.03 5.81 21.86
C PRO A 10 -2.79 5.02 20.79
N HIS A 11 -3.33 5.69 19.77
CA HIS A 11 -4.04 5.08 18.68
C HIS A 11 -3.19 5.12 17.40
N TRP A 12 -3.24 4.04 16.62
CA TRP A 12 -2.47 3.92 15.39
C TRP A 12 -2.76 5.07 14.40
N GLU A 13 -4.01 5.50 14.31
CA GLU A 13 -4.47 6.58 13.43
C GLU A 13 -3.89 7.97 13.81
N GLU A 14 -3.36 8.11 15.02
CA GLU A 14 -2.68 9.32 15.50
C GLU A 14 -1.17 9.27 15.35
N GLY A 15 -0.64 8.11 14.91
CA GLY A 15 0.78 7.88 14.68
C GLY A 15 1.31 8.64 13.47
N ILE A 16 2.62 8.66 13.32
CA ILE A 16 3.31 9.29 12.20
C ILE A 16 3.77 8.21 11.23
N PRO A 17 3.17 8.11 10.01
CA PRO A 17 3.59 7.16 9.01
C PRO A 17 4.89 7.61 8.34
N PHE A 18 5.80 6.67 8.04
CA PHE A 18 6.96 6.90 7.20
C PHE A 18 7.35 5.63 6.44
N GLY A 19 8.04 5.76 5.29
CA GLY A 19 8.33 4.62 4.43
C GLY A 19 9.28 4.96 3.28
N ASN A 20 9.69 3.92 2.54
CA ASN A 20 10.59 4.03 1.39
C ASN A 20 10.02 3.40 0.11
N GLY A 21 8.72 3.09 0.08
CA GLY A 21 8.05 2.36 -1.00
C GLY A 21 7.93 0.87 -0.71
N ARG A 22 8.96 0.23 -0.14
CA ARG A 22 8.99 -1.20 0.17
C ARG A 22 8.69 -1.46 1.66
N MET A 23 9.39 -0.79 2.55
CA MET A 23 9.15 -0.87 3.99
C MET A 23 8.47 0.40 4.47
N GLY A 24 7.60 0.24 5.46
CA GLY A 24 6.98 1.34 6.16
C GLY A 24 6.84 1.09 7.65
N ALA A 25 6.67 2.17 8.38
CA ALA A 25 6.24 2.09 9.77
C ALA A 25 5.31 3.24 10.13
N VAL A 26 4.53 3.04 11.19
CA VAL A 26 3.82 4.10 11.90
C VAL A 26 4.43 4.21 13.30
N LEU A 27 4.98 5.38 13.62
CA LEU A 27 5.49 5.69 14.95
C LEU A 27 4.35 6.21 15.83
N CYS A 28 3.99 5.42 16.83
CA CYS A 28 3.05 5.79 17.89
C CYS A 28 3.80 6.05 19.20
N SER A 29 3.32 7.02 19.96
CA SER A 29 3.87 7.42 21.23
C SER A 29 2.92 7.02 22.36
N GLU A 30 3.31 6.05 23.16
CA GLU A 30 2.58 5.59 24.35
C GLU A 30 3.13 6.26 25.63
N PRO A 31 2.47 6.13 26.80
CA PRO A 31 2.91 6.79 28.03
C PRO A 31 4.36 6.46 28.45
N ASP A 32 4.87 5.28 28.11
CA ASP A 32 6.19 4.79 28.50
C ASP A 32 6.98 4.16 27.34
N ALA A 33 6.46 4.17 26.12
CA ALA A 33 7.08 3.52 24.98
C ALA A 33 6.87 4.26 23.67
N ASP A 34 7.79 4.09 22.73
CA ASP A 34 7.58 4.29 21.32
C ASP A 34 7.27 2.95 20.67
N VAL A 35 6.25 2.93 19.83
CA VAL A 35 5.76 1.75 19.17
C VAL A 35 5.83 1.95 17.66
N LEU A 36 6.60 1.10 16.99
CA LEU A 36 6.73 1.06 15.54
C LEU A 36 5.89 -0.08 14.98
N TYR A 37 4.79 0.22 14.31
CA TYR A 37 4.02 -0.75 13.55
C TYR A 37 4.66 -0.92 12.17
N LEU A 38 5.29 -2.07 11.95
CA LEU A 38 6.17 -2.33 10.81
C LEU A 38 5.42 -3.00 9.66
N ASN A 39 5.76 -2.62 8.44
CA ASN A 39 5.19 -3.17 7.21
C ASN A 39 6.27 -3.44 6.16
N ASP A 40 5.97 -4.39 5.27
CA ASP A 40 6.71 -4.66 4.03
C ASP A 40 5.67 -4.85 2.91
N ASP A 41 5.85 -4.21 1.77
CA ASP A 41 4.88 -4.17 0.66
C ASP A 41 4.53 -5.55 0.07
N THR A 42 5.37 -6.55 0.34
CA THR A 42 5.20 -7.91 -0.17
C THR A 42 4.62 -8.90 0.84
N LEU A 43 4.29 -8.47 2.06
CA LEU A 43 3.72 -9.38 3.06
C LEU A 43 2.22 -9.52 2.89
N TRP A 44 1.82 -10.58 2.23
CA TRP A 44 0.43 -10.93 1.98
C TRP A 44 0.17 -12.38 2.35
N SER A 45 -1.08 -12.68 2.67
CA SER A 45 -1.54 -14.07 2.81
C SER A 45 -1.50 -14.81 1.47
N GLY A 46 -1.63 -16.13 1.52
CA GLY A 46 -1.80 -16.97 0.35
C GLY A 46 -0.53 -17.21 -0.47
N TYR A 47 -0.78 -17.64 -1.69
CA TYR A 47 0.22 -17.99 -2.71
C TYR A 47 -0.49 -18.09 -4.08
N PRO A 48 0.25 -18.08 -5.22
CA PRO A 48 -0.37 -18.28 -6.54
C PRO A 48 -1.05 -19.65 -6.62
N HIS A 49 -2.32 -19.66 -6.99
CA HIS A 49 -3.11 -20.87 -7.16
C HIS A 49 -4.17 -20.67 -8.25
N ALA A 50 -4.63 -21.77 -8.83
CA ALA A 50 -5.70 -21.72 -9.80
C ALA A 50 -7.05 -21.50 -9.10
N GLU A 51 -7.75 -20.48 -9.51
CA GLU A 51 -9.12 -20.19 -9.08
C GLU A 51 -10.10 -20.30 -10.24
N THR A 52 -11.36 -20.58 -9.91
CA THR A 52 -12.48 -20.56 -10.85
C THR A 52 -13.57 -19.64 -10.34
N SER A 53 -14.31 -19.04 -11.25
CA SER A 53 -15.49 -18.24 -10.91
C SER A 53 -16.75 -19.02 -11.27
N PRO A 54 -17.83 -18.96 -10.45
CA PRO A 54 -19.14 -19.45 -10.86
C PRO A 54 -19.75 -18.64 -12.00
N LEU A 55 -19.29 -17.40 -12.20
CA LEU A 55 -19.75 -16.55 -13.29
C LEU A 55 -19.20 -17.08 -14.63
N THR A 56 -20.09 -17.22 -15.62
CA THR A 56 -19.76 -17.74 -16.96
C THR A 56 -20.35 -16.86 -18.06
N PRO A 57 -19.87 -16.96 -19.30
CA PRO A 57 -20.43 -16.20 -20.43
C PRO A 57 -21.94 -16.38 -20.59
N GLU A 58 -22.47 -17.58 -20.33
CA GLU A 58 -23.90 -17.88 -20.43
C GLU A 58 -24.71 -17.15 -19.34
N ILE A 59 -24.16 -17.03 -18.12
CA ILE A 59 -24.79 -16.30 -17.02
C ILE A 59 -24.81 -14.81 -17.35
N VAL A 60 -23.69 -14.26 -17.83
CA VAL A 60 -23.59 -12.87 -18.27
C VAL A 60 -24.56 -12.58 -19.42
N ALA A 61 -24.66 -13.48 -20.40
CA ALA A 61 -25.61 -13.34 -21.51
C ALA A 61 -27.08 -13.34 -21.04
N LYS A 62 -27.44 -14.18 -20.05
CA LYS A 62 -28.79 -14.16 -19.44
C LYS A 62 -29.07 -12.85 -18.73
N ALA A 63 -28.12 -12.33 -17.94
CA ALA A 63 -28.27 -11.04 -17.28
C ALA A 63 -28.40 -9.89 -18.29
N ARG A 64 -27.59 -9.92 -19.37
CA ARG A 64 -27.70 -8.98 -20.49
C ARG A 64 -29.08 -9.01 -21.14
N GLN A 65 -29.62 -10.20 -21.40
CA GLN A 65 -30.96 -10.37 -21.98
C GLN A 65 -32.06 -9.87 -21.03
N ALA A 66 -31.96 -10.10 -19.73
CA ALA A 66 -32.92 -9.57 -18.76
C ALA A 66 -32.86 -8.04 -18.71
N SER A 67 -31.68 -7.46 -18.57
CA SER A 67 -31.49 -6.00 -18.49
C SER A 67 -31.94 -5.27 -19.77
N SER A 68 -31.72 -5.86 -20.95
CA SER A 68 -32.17 -5.28 -22.24
C SER A 68 -33.70 -5.18 -22.38
N ARG A 69 -34.45 -5.97 -21.59
CA ARG A 69 -35.91 -5.92 -21.54
C ARG A 69 -36.45 -5.06 -20.39
N GLY A 70 -35.57 -4.39 -19.65
CA GLY A 70 -35.93 -3.62 -18.46
C GLY A 70 -36.17 -4.47 -17.20
N ASP A 71 -35.92 -5.79 -17.24
CA ASP A 71 -36.00 -6.67 -16.08
C ASP A 71 -34.70 -6.64 -15.27
N TYR A 72 -34.44 -5.50 -14.63
CA TYR A 72 -33.24 -5.25 -13.87
C TYR A 72 -33.18 -6.05 -12.56
N VAL A 73 -34.33 -6.40 -11.99
CA VAL A 73 -34.43 -7.24 -10.80
C VAL A 73 -33.88 -8.64 -11.09
N SER A 74 -34.34 -9.25 -12.18
CA SER A 74 -33.82 -10.57 -12.60
C SER A 74 -32.35 -10.49 -13.00
N ALA A 75 -31.92 -9.43 -13.70
CA ALA A 75 -30.52 -9.25 -14.07
C ALA A 75 -29.62 -9.19 -12.83
N THR A 76 -30.02 -8.43 -11.80
CA THR A 76 -29.27 -8.32 -10.54
C THR A 76 -29.19 -9.68 -9.83
N ARG A 77 -30.31 -10.42 -9.71
CA ARG A 77 -30.32 -11.74 -9.05
C ARG A 77 -29.45 -12.76 -9.78
N ILE A 78 -29.49 -12.80 -11.12
CA ILE A 78 -28.66 -13.72 -11.93
C ILE A 78 -27.16 -13.49 -11.64
N ILE A 79 -26.72 -12.25 -11.57
CA ILE A 79 -25.32 -11.94 -11.27
C ILE A 79 -25.02 -12.21 -9.79
N GLN A 80 -25.89 -11.80 -8.88
CA GLN A 80 -25.74 -12.00 -7.43
C GLN A 80 -25.50 -13.48 -7.08
N ASP A 81 -26.30 -14.38 -7.64
CA ASP A 81 -26.17 -15.82 -7.40
C ASP A 81 -24.81 -16.37 -7.85
N ALA A 82 -24.19 -15.73 -8.84
CA ALA A 82 -22.89 -16.14 -9.39
C ALA A 82 -21.69 -15.41 -8.77
N THR A 83 -21.90 -14.33 -8.01
CA THR A 83 -20.82 -13.59 -7.33
C THR A 83 -20.70 -13.93 -5.85
N GLN A 84 -21.63 -14.71 -5.29
CA GLN A 84 -21.47 -15.24 -3.93
C GLN A 84 -20.48 -16.42 -3.95
N ARG A 85 -19.39 -16.28 -3.22
CA ARG A 85 -18.26 -17.21 -3.20
C ARG A 85 -17.83 -17.51 -1.77
N GLU A 86 -17.14 -18.65 -1.59
CA GLU A 86 -16.51 -19.01 -0.30
C GLU A 86 -15.13 -18.39 -0.13
N LYS A 87 -14.45 -18.05 -1.25
CA LYS A 87 -13.07 -17.50 -1.26
C LYS A 87 -13.05 -16.11 -1.85
N ASP A 88 -12.13 -15.29 -1.36
CA ASP A 88 -11.96 -13.91 -1.76
C ASP A 88 -10.48 -13.59 -2.03
N GLU A 89 -10.14 -12.32 -2.20
CA GLU A 89 -8.78 -11.83 -2.38
C GLU A 89 -7.91 -12.16 -1.17
N GLN A 90 -6.60 -12.21 -1.39
CA GLN A 90 -5.63 -12.36 -0.31
C GLN A 90 -5.44 -11.03 0.43
N ILE A 91 -4.91 -11.13 1.64
CA ILE A 91 -4.90 -10.03 2.62
C ILE A 91 -3.47 -9.49 2.75
N TYR A 92 -3.34 -8.16 2.74
CA TYR A 92 -2.10 -7.46 3.09
C TYR A 92 -1.89 -7.50 4.60
N GLU A 93 -0.76 -8.07 5.04
CA GLU A 93 -0.49 -8.39 6.42
C GLU A 93 0.57 -7.50 7.06
N PRO A 94 0.47 -7.18 8.37
CA PRO A 94 1.51 -6.46 9.07
C PRO A 94 2.74 -7.36 9.28
N PHE A 95 3.93 -6.74 9.26
CA PHE A 95 5.16 -7.45 9.65
C PHE A 95 5.16 -7.80 11.14
N GLY A 96 4.76 -6.87 11.96
CA GLY A 96 4.75 -6.93 13.43
C GLY A 96 5.04 -5.56 14.04
N THR A 97 5.34 -5.55 15.32
CA THR A 97 5.51 -4.34 16.11
C THR A 97 6.84 -4.37 16.87
N ALA A 98 7.64 -3.30 16.71
CA ALA A 98 8.81 -3.08 17.56
C ALA A 98 8.45 -2.05 18.64
N CYS A 99 8.68 -2.40 19.90
CA CYS A 99 8.39 -1.55 21.06
C CYS A 99 9.70 -1.15 21.73
N ILE A 100 9.94 0.16 21.81
CA ILE A 100 11.06 0.77 22.54
C ILE A 100 10.48 1.34 23.83
N ARG A 101 10.57 0.60 24.93
CA ARG A 101 10.02 1.00 26.23
C ARG A 101 11.08 1.68 27.07
N TYR A 102 10.76 2.84 27.60
CA TYR A 102 11.62 3.59 28.49
C TYR A 102 11.26 3.30 29.94
N SER A 103 12.25 2.96 30.74
CA SER A 103 12.10 2.81 32.17
C SER A 103 12.92 3.85 32.90
N SER A 104 12.32 4.48 33.87
CA SER A 104 13.02 5.36 34.80
C SER A 104 12.32 5.35 36.14
N GLU A 105 13.10 5.49 37.21
CA GLU A 105 12.56 5.72 38.58
C GLU A 105 11.73 7.02 38.65
N ALA A 106 11.83 7.89 37.64
CA ALA A 106 11.18 9.19 37.58
C ALA A 106 9.77 9.19 36.96
N GLY A 107 9.24 8.02 36.52
CA GLY A 107 7.87 7.88 36.06
C GLY A 107 7.66 8.10 34.55
N GLU A 108 6.45 8.50 34.18
CA GLU A 108 5.99 8.63 32.80
C GLU A 108 6.68 9.78 32.04
N ARG A 109 6.63 9.70 30.71
CA ARG A 109 7.11 10.75 29.80
C ARG A 109 6.24 12.01 29.94
N LYS A 110 6.87 13.18 29.94
CA LYS A 110 6.21 14.48 30.04
C LYS A 110 6.61 15.37 28.87
N HIS A 111 5.74 16.34 28.57
CA HIS A 111 5.97 17.31 27.50
C HIS A 111 6.29 16.67 26.15
N VAL A 112 5.54 15.61 25.83
CA VAL A 112 5.69 14.91 24.56
C VAL A 112 5.28 15.83 23.42
N LYS A 113 6.17 16.02 22.45
CA LYS A 113 5.94 16.74 21.20
C LYS A 113 6.37 15.85 20.05
N ARG A 114 5.46 15.59 19.12
CA ARG A 114 5.70 14.79 17.93
C ARG A 114 5.72 15.68 16.70
N SER A 115 6.43 15.26 15.65
CA SER A 115 6.51 16.05 14.42
C SER A 115 6.72 15.18 13.19
N LEU A 116 6.23 15.68 12.05
CA LEU A 116 6.56 15.18 10.72
C LEU A 116 7.13 16.32 9.88
N ASP A 117 8.39 16.21 9.53
CA ASP A 117 9.03 17.12 8.58
C ASP A 117 8.78 16.62 7.15
N LEU A 118 7.80 17.24 6.49
CA LEU A 118 7.39 16.86 5.12
C LEU A 118 8.50 17.12 4.08
N ALA A 119 9.39 18.08 4.31
CA ALA A 119 10.47 18.38 3.36
C ALA A 119 11.64 17.41 3.47
N ARG A 120 11.72 16.64 4.57
CA ARG A 120 12.81 15.70 4.83
C ARG A 120 12.34 14.25 4.98
N ALA A 121 11.03 13.99 4.95
CA ALA A 121 10.41 12.71 5.27
C ALA A 121 10.95 12.14 6.60
N LEU A 122 10.96 12.97 7.64
CA LEU A 122 11.51 12.67 8.95
C LEU A 122 10.43 12.75 10.02
N ALA A 123 10.16 11.63 10.68
CA ALA A 123 9.35 11.57 11.89
C ALA A 123 10.22 11.93 13.10
N GLY A 124 9.70 12.75 13.99
CA GLY A 124 10.42 13.20 15.17
C GLY A 124 9.57 13.16 16.43
N GLU A 125 10.22 12.94 17.57
CA GLU A 125 9.60 13.06 18.88
C GLU A 125 10.57 13.68 19.88
N SER A 126 10.05 14.44 20.83
CA SER A 126 10.80 14.90 21.99
C SER A 126 9.94 14.82 23.25
N PHE A 127 10.56 14.44 24.36
CA PHE A 127 9.89 14.35 25.64
C PHE A 127 10.89 14.47 26.79
N ARG A 128 10.36 14.64 28.00
CA ARG A 128 11.12 14.65 29.23
C ARG A 128 10.87 13.35 30.02
N LEU A 129 11.96 12.66 30.39
CA LEU A 129 11.94 11.47 31.21
C LEU A 129 12.75 11.72 32.49
N GLY A 130 12.08 12.02 33.59
CA GLY A 130 12.74 12.47 34.81
C GLY A 130 13.50 13.77 34.60
N ALA A 131 14.82 13.74 34.72
CA ALA A 131 15.72 14.87 34.47
C ALA A 131 16.27 14.90 33.05
N ALA A 132 16.05 13.84 32.26
CA ALA A 132 16.56 13.71 30.90
C ALA A 132 15.61 14.35 29.89
N ASP A 133 16.15 15.16 28.99
CA ASP A 133 15.49 15.57 27.77
C ASP A 133 15.86 14.55 26.68
N VAL A 134 14.85 13.89 26.11
CA VAL A 134 14.98 12.84 25.11
C VAL A 134 14.49 13.35 23.77
N HIS A 135 15.23 13.04 22.71
CA HIS A 135 14.89 13.33 21.33
C HIS A 135 14.98 12.09 20.47
N VAL A 136 14.00 11.90 19.58
CA VAL A 136 13.88 10.77 18.66
C VAL A 136 13.74 11.31 17.25
N ASP A 137 14.49 10.69 16.33
CA ASP A 137 14.33 10.82 14.88
C ASP A 137 14.09 9.43 14.27
N ALA A 138 13.11 9.30 13.37
CA ALA A 138 12.85 8.05 12.65
C ALA A 138 12.58 8.31 11.16
N TRP A 139 13.16 7.48 10.30
CA TRP A 139 12.98 7.56 8.85
C TRP A 139 13.17 6.20 8.18
N CYS A 140 12.73 6.06 6.94
CA CYS A 140 12.95 4.88 6.12
C CYS A 140 13.74 5.27 4.87
N SER A 141 15.02 4.89 4.81
CA SER A 141 15.92 5.25 3.72
C SER A 141 15.72 4.33 2.52
N ALA A 142 15.36 4.87 1.36
CA ALA A 142 15.29 4.10 0.12
C ALA A 142 16.70 3.74 -0.41
N PRO A 143 17.70 4.65 -0.45
CA PRO A 143 19.03 4.30 -0.90
C PRO A 143 19.74 3.23 -0.06
N ASP A 144 19.46 3.18 1.25
CA ASP A 144 20.09 2.22 2.16
C ASP A 144 19.22 0.97 2.36
N ASP A 145 17.95 1.02 1.96
CA ASP A 145 16.92 0.00 2.21
C ASP A 145 16.85 -0.39 3.69
N LEU A 146 16.79 0.63 4.55
CA LEU A 146 16.79 0.51 6.00
C LEU A 146 15.78 1.47 6.64
N LEU A 147 15.00 0.97 7.58
CA LEU A 147 14.31 1.78 8.58
C LEU A 147 15.27 2.08 9.71
N VAL A 148 15.31 3.31 10.15
CA VAL A 148 16.20 3.81 11.20
C VAL A 148 15.39 4.54 12.26
N TYR A 149 15.70 4.24 13.52
CA TYR A 149 15.19 4.93 14.69
C TYR A 149 16.39 5.33 15.56
N GLU A 150 16.55 6.61 15.79
CA GLU A 150 17.63 7.19 16.56
C GLU A 150 17.09 7.92 17.79
N MET A 151 17.56 7.54 18.96
CA MET A 151 17.25 8.22 20.21
C MET A 151 18.51 8.83 20.81
N SER A 152 18.41 10.08 21.27
CA SER A 152 19.42 10.76 22.05
C SER A 152 18.85 11.30 23.36
N SER A 153 19.63 11.27 24.42
CA SER A 153 19.21 11.73 25.74
C SER A 153 20.28 12.59 26.40
N SER A 154 19.85 13.67 27.08
CA SER A 154 20.72 14.59 27.79
C SER A 154 21.33 14.00 29.10
N ALA A 155 20.78 12.89 29.58
CA ALA A 155 21.26 12.14 30.74
C ALA A 155 21.00 10.63 30.52
N PRO A 156 21.72 9.71 31.21
CA PRO A 156 21.49 8.29 31.08
C PRO A 156 20.05 7.89 31.36
N VAL A 157 19.50 7.04 30.51
CA VAL A 157 18.16 6.43 30.66
C VAL A 157 18.27 4.92 30.45
N ASP A 158 17.29 4.19 30.94
CA ASP A 158 17.14 2.76 30.66
C ASP A 158 16.03 2.59 29.62
N ALA A 159 16.25 1.67 28.70
CA ALA A 159 15.28 1.31 27.67
C ALA A 159 15.29 -0.19 27.41
N SER A 160 14.20 -0.69 26.84
CA SER A 160 14.15 -2.06 26.33
C SER A 160 13.57 -2.10 24.93
N VAL A 161 14.07 -3.01 24.11
CA VAL A 161 13.58 -3.22 22.74
C VAL A 161 13.06 -4.64 22.63
N SER A 162 11.80 -4.76 22.22
CA SER A 162 11.12 -6.03 21.95
C SER A 162 10.41 -5.99 20.61
N VAL A 163 10.23 -7.16 19.99
CA VAL A 163 9.51 -7.31 18.73
C VAL A 163 8.45 -8.39 18.89
N THR A 164 7.21 -8.07 18.50
CA THR A 164 6.07 -8.98 18.57
C THR A 164 5.27 -8.93 17.27
N GLY A 165 4.47 -9.94 17.01
CA GLY A 165 3.59 -10.00 15.83
C GLY A 165 2.84 -11.31 15.77
N THR A 166 1.63 -11.30 15.24
CA THR A 166 0.73 -12.48 15.18
C THR A 166 1.37 -13.64 14.41
N PHE A 167 2.06 -13.33 13.32
CA PHE A 167 2.64 -14.33 12.43
C PHE A 167 4.12 -14.64 12.72
N LEU A 168 4.73 -13.99 13.71
CA LEU A 168 6.08 -14.29 14.16
C LEU A 168 6.11 -15.65 14.88
N LYS A 169 7.11 -16.47 14.58
CA LYS A 169 7.25 -17.85 15.09
C LYS A 169 8.52 -18.07 15.90
N GLN A 170 9.61 -17.42 15.53
CA GLN A 170 10.92 -17.64 16.14
C GLN A 170 11.73 -16.34 16.20
N THR A 171 12.59 -16.28 17.20
CA THR A 171 13.54 -15.19 17.41
C THR A 171 14.93 -15.76 17.61
N ARG A 172 15.95 -15.11 17.04
CA ARG A 172 17.37 -15.39 17.30
C ARG A 172 18.06 -14.10 17.70
N ILE A 173 18.78 -14.11 18.81
CA ILE A 173 19.54 -12.95 19.26
C ILE A 173 21.02 -13.32 19.27
N SER A 174 21.82 -12.41 18.70
CA SER A 174 23.27 -12.40 18.86
C SER A 174 23.66 -11.07 19.49
N SER A 175 24.24 -11.12 20.68
CA SER A 175 24.90 -9.98 21.29
C SER A 175 26.39 -9.98 20.90
N GLY A 176 27.01 -8.80 20.88
CA GLY A 176 28.46 -8.69 20.73
C GLY A 176 29.19 -9.52 21.76
N SER A 177 30.45 -9.89 21.50
CA SER A 177 31.28 -10.59 22.49
C SER A 177 31.36 -9.77 23.78
N ASP A 178 31.74 -10.40 24.92
CA ASP A 178 31.95 -9.75 26.24
C ASP A 178 32.77 -8.44 26.18
N SER A 179 33.50 -8.22 25.09
CA SER A 179 34.25 -7.00 24.83
C SER A 179 33.46 -5.87 24.18
N ASP A 180 32.23 -6.10 23.72
CA ASP A 180 31.37 -5.07 23.07
C ASP A 180 29.88 -5.26 23.43
N ALA A 181 29.56 -5.02 24.70
CA ALA A 181 28.18 -5.06 25.22
C ALA A 181 27.28 -3.90 24.70
N ARG A 182 27.69 -3.19 23.64
CA ARG A 182 26.96 -2.05 23.08
C ARG A 182 26.29 -2.33 21.75
N GLN A 183 26.40 -3.55 21.26
CA GLN A 183 25.78 -3.96 20.01
C GLN A 183 25.04 -5.28 20.18
N ALA A 184 23.85 -5.35 19.57
CA ALA A 184 23.09 -6.60 19.48
C ALA A 184 22.37 -6.67 18.14
N THR A 185 22.18 -7.90 17.66
CA THR A 185 21.34 -8.18 16.50
C THR A 185 20.22 -9.12 16.91
N LEU A 186 18.99 -8.73 16.60
CA LEU A 186 17.79 -9.53 16.78
C LEU A 186 17.27 -9.91 15.38
N VAL A 187 17.11 -11.19 15.12
CA VAL A 187 16.51 -11.71 13.89
C VAL A 187 15.21 -12.41 14.25
N VAL A 188 14.12 -11.93 13.76
CA VAL A 188 12.78 -12.53 13.92
C VAL A 188 12.38 -13.23 12.62
N MET A 189 11.62 -14.30 12.76
CA MET A 189 11.16 -15.12 11.64
C MET A 189 9.68 -15.40 11.79
N GLY A 190 8.96 -15.32 10.68
CA GLY A 190 7.52 -15.54 10.65
C GLY A 190 7.06 -16.29 9.41
N GLN A 191 5.80 -16.65 9.47
CA GLN A 191 5.11 -17.37 8.42
C GLN A 191 3.76 -16.72 8.19
N MET A 192 3.54 -16.19 6.99
CA MET A 192 2.24 -15.66 6.60
C MET A 192 1.19 -16.78 6.53
N PRO A 193 -0.09 -16.47 6.75
CA PRO A 193 -1.15 -17.45 6.61
C PRO A 193 -1.30 -17.92 5.16
N GLY A 194 -1.97 -19.06 4.99
CA GLY A 194 -2.35 -19.61 3.70
C GLY A 194 -3.46 -18.81 3.02
N LEU A 195 -4.26 -19.51 2.21
CA LEU A 195 -5.33 -18.86 1.46
C LEU A 195 -6.42 -18.31 2.40
N ASN A 196 -6.85 -17.09 2.12
CA ASN A 196 -7.99 -16.47 2.77
C ASN A 196 -9.28 -17.17 2.33
N VAL A 197 -10.04 -17.67 3.29
CA VAL A 197 -11.40 -18.25 3.10
C VAL A 197 -12.47 -17.46 3.87
N GLY A 198 -12.08 -16.38 4.53
CA GLY A 198 -12.99 -15.45 5.16
C GLY A 198 -13.61 -14.49 4.15
N SER A 199 -14.69 -13.85 4.55
CA SER A 199 -15.22 -12.69 3.85
C SER A 199 -15.38 -11.52 4.83
N LEU A 200 -15.37 -10.30 4.33
CA LEU A 200 -15.62 -9.11 5.16
C LEU A 200 -16.99 -9.16 5.84
N ALA A 201 -17.95 -9.88 5.24
CA ALA A 201 -19.29 -10.07 5.80
C ALA A 201 -19.37 -11.18 6.85
N HIS A 202 -18.43 -12.13 6.85
CA HIS A 202 -18.41 -13.30 7.73
C HIS A 202 -16.97 -13.57 8.20
N VAL A 203 -16.45 -12.70 9.08
CA VAL A 203 -15.19 -12.95 9.78
C VAL A 203 -15.38 -14.14 10.69
N THR A 204 -14.73 -15.25 10.36
CA THR A 204 -14.69 -16.46 11.20
C THR A 204 -13.55 -16.36 12.19
N ASP A 205 -13.59 -17.14 13.28
CA ASP A 205 -12.49 -17.24 14.26
C ASP A 205 -11.16 -17.73 13.62
N ASN A 206 -11.24 -18.40 12.48
CA ASN A 206 -10.11 -18.79 11.66
C ASN A 206 -10.42 -18.53 10.17
N PRO A 207 -10.05 -17.38 9.62
CA PRO A 207 -10.31 -17.03 8.22
C PRO A 207 -9.38 -17.71 7.21
N TRP A 208 -8.48 -18.59 7.67
CA TRP A 208 -7.45 -19.21 6.84
C TRP A 208 -7.80 -20.66 6.49
N GLU A 209 -7.52 -21.07 5.25
CA GLU A 209 -7.64 -22.46 4.84
C GLU A 209 -6.69 -23.35 5.62
N ASP A 210 -7.23 -24.50 6.09
CA ASP A 210 -6.64 -25.36 7.07
C ASP A 210 -5.26 -25.97 6.69
N GLU A 211 -4.64 -26.56 7.68
CA GLU A 211 -3.26 -27.03 7.88
C GLU A 211 -2.57 -27.78 6.73
N GLN A 212 -3.28 -28.33 5.76
CA GLN A 212 -2.62 -29.07 4.66
C GLN A 212 -2.08 -28.16 3.55
N ASN A 213 -2.66 -26.95 3.39
CA ASN A 213 -2.20 -25.92 2.45
C ASN A 213 -2.09 -24.53 3.10
N GLY A 214 -2.31 -24.43 4.40
CA GLY A 214 -2.47 -23.18 5.14
C GLY A 214 -1.21 -22.37 5.39
N ILE A 215 -0.10 -22.67 4.71
CA ILE A 215 1.18 -21.96 4.91
C ILE A 215 1.45 -21.09 3.69
N GLY A 216 1.38 -19.78 3.90
CA GLY A 216 1.77 -18.76 2.92
C GLY A 216 3.29 -18.59 2.82
N MET A 217 3.75 -17.40 2.47
CA MET A 217 5.18 -17.11 2.37
C MET A 217 5.85 -17.00 3.74
N ALA A 218 7.11 -17.40 3.82
CA ALA A 218 7.96 -17.07 4.96
C ALA A 218 8.41 -15.61 4.92
N TYR A 219 8.78 -15.06 6.09
CA TYR A 219 9.44 -13.76 6.15
C TYR A 219 10.43 -13.71 7.33
N ALA A 220 11.36 -12.76 7.25
CA ALA A 220 12.31 -12.49 8.32
C ALA A 220 12.51 -10.97 8.46
N GLY A 221 12.85 -10.53 9.67
CA GLY A 221 13.30 -9.18 9.95
C GLY A 221 14.56 -9.20 10.79
N ALA A 222 15.55 -8.38 10.43
CA ALA A 222 16.73 -8.17 11.24
C ALA A 222 16.70 -6.76 11.85
N PHE A 223 17.01 -6.70 13.12
CA PHE A 223 17.17 -5.48 13.90
C PHE A 223 18.61 -5.40 14.39
N SER A 224 19.31 -4.33 14.02
CA SER A 224 20.64 -4.03 14.56
C SER A 224 20.49 -2.91 15.57
N LEU A 225 20.81 -3.19 16.82
CA LEU A 225 20.78 -2.22 17.92
C LEU A 225 22.20 -1.85 18.33
N THR A 226 22.46 -0.56 18.42
CA THR A 226 23.72 0.01 18.94
C THR A 226 23.38 1.08 19.97
N VAL A 227 24.11 1.10 21.09
CA VAL A 227 23.92 2.12 22.14
C VAL A 227 25.15 2.96 22.37
N THR A 228 24.94 4.22 22.77
CA THR A 228 25.96 5.14 23.25
C THR A 228 25.83 5.27 24.76
N GLY A 229 26.94 5.08 25.47
CA GLY A 229 26.92 4.91 26.92
C GLY A 229 26.29 3.55 27.31
N GLY A 230 26.34 3.20 28.57
CA GLY A 230 25.69 2.00 29.10
C GLY A 230 26.06 0.69 28.41
N GLU A 231 25.15 -0.28 28.50
CA GLU A 231 25.32 -1.64 27.94
C GLU A 231 23.98 -2.27 27.54
N ILE A 232 24.04 -3.29 26.69
CA ILE A 232 22.90 -4.12 26.28
C ILE A 232 23.04 -5.49 26.93
N THR A 233 21.97 -5.97 27.58
CA THR A 233 21.81 -7.34 28.06
C THR A 233 20.59 -7.99 27.44
N VAL A 234 20.56 -9.31 27.35
CA VAL A 234 19.43 -10.06 26.78
C VAL A 234 18.72 -10.80 27.89
N ILE A 235 17.41 -10.55 28.03
CA ILE A 235 16.56 -11.24 29.01
C ILE A 235 15.25 -11.61 28.30
N ASP A 236 14.91 -12.88 28.22
CA ASP A 236 13.66 -13.39 27.64
C ASP A 236 13.34 -12.80 26.25
N ASP A 237 14.31 -12.86 25.33
CA ASP A 237 14.21 -12.29 23.96
C ASP A 237 14.00 -10.76 23.89
N ILE A 238 14.23 -10.05 25.00
CA ILE A 238 14.18 -8.59 25.07
C ILE A 238 15.60 -8.05 25.21
N LEU A 239 15.92 -7.02 24.43
CA LEU A 239 17.19 -6.30 24.54
C LEU A 239 17.03 -5.19 25.59
N GLN A 240 17.67 -5.38 26.75
CA GLN A 240 17.68 -4.40 27.86
C GLN A 240 18.87 -3.47 27.68
N CYS A 241 18.64 -2.16 27.63
CA CYS A 241 19.64 -1.12 27.50
C CYS A 241 19.71 -0.34 28.81
N SER A 242 20.82 -0.44 29.54
CA SER A 242 20.97 0.20 30.86
C SER A 242 21.92 1.39 30.78
N GLY A 243 21.50 2.56 31.28
CA GLY A 243 22.34 3.75 31.42
C GLY A 243 22.77 4.36 30.10
N VAL A 244 21.94 4.30 29.06
CA VAL A 244 22.28 4.76 27.71
C VAL A 244 21.96 6.25 27.51
N THR A 245 22.80 6.93 26.72
CA THR A 245 22.56 8.32 26.26
C THR A 245 22.24 8.38 24.77
N GLY A 246 22.32 7.27 24.06
CA GLY A 246 21.90 7.13 22.67
C GLY A 246 21.53 5.69 22.35
N LEU A 247 20.55 5.53 21.46
CA LEU A 247 20.09 4.25 20.95
C LEU A 247 19.85 4.39 19.46
N SER A 248 20.50 3.55 18.65
CA SER A 248 20.32 3.45 17.21
C SER A 248 19.75 2.07 16.89
N LEU A 249 18.53 2.01 16.39
CA LEU A 249 17.88 0.80 15.91
C LEU A 249 17.73 0.88 14.39
N ARG A 250 18.24 -0.14 13.69
CA ARG A 250 18.08 -0.29 12.23
C ARG A 250 17.33 -1.56 11.95
N PHE A 251 16.38 -1.48 11.03
CA PHE A 251 15.54 -2.60 10.65
C PHE A 251 15.50 -2.78 9.14
N ARG A 252 15.50 -4.03 8.73
CA ARG A 252 15.21 -4.47 7.36
C ARG A 252 14.42 -5.76 7.39
N SER A 253 13.43 -5.87 6.51
CA SER A 253 12.65 -7.06 6.26
C SER A 253 13.11 -7.78 4.98
N LEU A 254 12.77 -9.05 4.90
CA LEU A 254 12.89 -9.90 3.72
C LEU A 254 11.72 -10.88 3.70
N SER A 255 10.94 -10.86 2.62
CA SER A 255 9.84 -11.80 2.42
C SER A 255 10.23 -12.94 1.48
N GLY A 256 9.40 -13.97 1.46
CA GLY A 256 9.50 -15.09 0.52
C GLY A 256 8.91 -14.81 -0.86
N PHE A 257 8.42 -13.61 -1.13
CA PHE A 257 7.84 -13.23 -2.42
C PHE A 257 8.89 -13.31 -3.53
N LYS A 258 8.55 -13.95 -4.66
CA LYS A 258 9.42 -14.15 -5.82
C LYS A 258 8.82 -13.60 -7.11
N GLY A 259 7.59 -13.09 -7.04
CA GLY A 259 6.77 -12.65 -8.16
C GLY A 259 5.34 -13.17 -8.03
N SER A 260 4.41 -12.52 -8.70
CA SER A 260 2.97 -12.79 -8.57
C SER A 260 2.56 -14.20 -9.04
N ALA A 261 3.30 -14.77 -10.01
CA ALA A 261 3.04 -16.10 -10.57
C ALA A 261 3.92 -17.23 -9.97
N GLU A 262 4.90 -16.88 -9.12
CA GLU A 262 5.85 -17.85 -8.58
C GLU A 262 5.48 -18.28 -7.15
N GLN A 263 5.67 -19.58 -6.85
CA GLN A 263 5.50 -20.06 -5.47
C GLN A 263 6.52 -19.40 -4.55
N PRO A 264 6.06 -18.81 -3.41
CA PRO A 264 6.94 -18.08 -2.51
C PRO A 264 7.90 -19.03 -1.79
N GLU A 265 9.00 -18.47 -1.26
CA GLU A 265 9.82 -19.17 -0.27
C GLU A 265 9.01 -19.37 1.01
N ARG A 266 9.05 -20.59 1.54
CA ARG A 266 8.33 -20.99 2.76
C ARG A 266 9.25 -21.37 3.91
N ASP A 267 10.55 -21.46 3.66
CA ASP A 267 11.54 -21.72 4.72
C ASP A 267 12.03 -20.40 5.33
N MET A 268 11.48 -20.04 6.49
CA MET A 268 11.87 -18.84 7.22
C MET A 268 13.33 -18.82 7.64
N THR A 269 13.96 -20.00 7.80
CA THR A 269 15.38 -20.11 8.18
C THR A 269 16.29 -19.61 7.06
N VAL A 270 15.97 -19.96 5.81
CA VAL A 270 16.71 -19.49 4.62
C VAL A 270 16.69 -17.97 4.54
N LEU A 271 15.52 -17.34 4.77
CA LEU A 271 15.40 -15.89 4.75
C LEU A 271 16.15 -15.23 5.91
N ALA A 272 16.03 -15.78 7.10
CA ALA A 272 16.72 -15.27 8.28
C ALA A 272 18.25 -15.34 8.15
N ASP A 273 18.79 -16.44 7.62
CA ASP A 273 20.23 -16.60 7.40
C ASP A 273 20.75 -15.63 6.32
N ARG A 274 19.99 -15.47 5.22
CA ARG A 274 20.31 -14.47 4.17
C ARG A 274 20.33 -13.05 4.74
N LEU A 275 19.30 -12.67 5.47
CA LEU A 275 19.16 -11.32 6.02
C LEU A 275 20.22 -11.08 7.12
N GLY A 276 20.39 -12.02 8.05
CA GLY A 276 21.37 -11.94 9.13
C GLY A 276 22.80 -11.75 8.64
N ALA A 277 23.17 -12.42 7.53
CA ALA A 277 24.48 -12.27 6.91
C ALA A 277 24.75 -10.84 6.36
N THR A 278 23.71 -10.04 6.11
CA THR A 278 23.87 -8.67 5.60
C THR A 278 24.11 -7.63 6.69
N VAL A 279 23.71 -7.89 7.93
CA VAL A 279 23.68 -6.90 9.03
C VAL A 279 25.05 -6.25 9.27
N ALA A 280 26.13 -7.02 9.23
CA ALA A 280 27.48 -6.49 9.43
C ALA A 280 27.93 -5.48 8.36
N ALA A 281 27.29 -5.50 7.20
CA ALA A 281 27.60 -4.58 6.10
C ALA A 281 26.69 -3.32 6.09
N TRP A 282 25.71 -3.22 7.01
CA TRP A 282 24.85 -2.06 7.07
C TRP A 282 25.62 -0.81 7.47
N PRO A 283 25.30 0.36 6.89
CA PRO A 283 25.95 1.60 7.26
C PRO A 283 25.83 1.88 8.76
N SER A 284 26.92 2.30 9.40
CA SER A 284 26.94 2.62 10.83
C SER A 284 26.78 4.12 11.12
N ASP A 285 27.04 4.99 10.14
CA ASP A 285 26.92 6.44 10.25
C ASP A 285 25.49 6.88 9.95
N SER A 286 24.69 7.09 11.01
CA SER A 286 23.29 7.51 10.93
C SER A 286 23.15 8.91 10.29
N ARG A 287 24.12 9.80 10.48
CA ARG A 287 24.10 11.12 9.86
C ARG A 287 24.25 11.03 8.35
N ALA A 288 25.22 10.24 7.89
CA ALA A 288 25.39 10.01 6.45
C ALA A 288 24.20 9.27 5.82
N MET A 289 23.53 8.37 6.54
CA MET A 289 22.29 7.74 6.08
C MET A 289 21.15 8.77 5.96
N LEU A 290 20.97 9.61 6.97
CA LEU A 290 19.96 10.66 6.94
C LEU A 290 20.21 11.65 5.77
N ASP A 291 21.45 12.04 5.54
CA ASP A 291 21.81 12.94 4.42
C ASP A 291 21.48 12.28 3.06
N ARG A 292 21.73 10.97 2.88
CA ARG A 292 21.35 10.24 1.65
C ARG A 292 19.83 10.10 1.52
N HIS A 293 19.14 9.78 2.60
CA HIS A 293 17.68 9.69 2.64
C HIS A 293 17.03 11.00 2.22
N VAL A 294 17.45 12.12 2.84
CA VAL A 294 16.92 13.44 2.52
C VAL A 294 17.23 13.84 1.08
N ALA A 295 18.43 13.57 0.59
CA ALA A 295 18.81 13.88 -0.80
C ALA A 295 17.97 13.06 -1.80
N ASP A 296 17.73 11.77 -1.55
CA ASP A 296 16.86 10.92 -2.38
C ASP A 296 15.41 11.40 -2.36
N TYR A 297 14.85 11.65 -1.17
CA TYR A 297 13.47 12.07 -1.02
C TYR A 297 13.23 13.45 -1.70
N ARG A 298 14.10 14.42 -1.47
CA ARG A 298 13.98 15.79 -2.01
C ARG A 298 14.06 15.83 -3.52
N ARG A 299 14.72 14.89 -4.19
CA ARG A 299 14.72 14.83 -5.66
C ARG A 299 13.31 14.64 -6.26
N PHE A 300 12.35 14.15 -5.48
CA PHE A 300 10.93 14.07 -5.84
C PHE A 300 10.13 15.22 -5.23
N PHE A 301 10.31 15.45 -3.93
CA PHE A 301 9.47 16.39 -3.19
C PHE A 301 9.70 17.84 -3.64
N ASP A 302 10.93 18.24 -3.96
CA ASP A 302 11.26 19.62 -4.35
C ASP A 302 10.84 19.98 -5.80
N ARG A 303 10.28 19.03 -6.57
CA ARG A 303 9.89 19.31 -7.97
C ARG A 303 8.68 20.22 -8.10
N VAL A 304 7.77 20.13 -7.17
CA VAL A 304 6.51 20.90 -7.16
C VAL A 304 6.19 21.34 -5.75
N GLY A 305 5.67 22.54 -5.60
CA GLY A 305 5.15 23.07 -4.35
C GLY A 305 3.95 23.97 -4.60
N VAL A 306 3.04 24.01 -3.65
CA VAL A 306 1.87 24.90 -3.66
C VAL A 306 2.00 25.87 -2.49
N ARG A 307 1.79 27.15 -2.76
CA ARG A 307 1.75 28.22 -1.77
C ARG A 307 0.50 29.07 -2.00
N LEU A 308 -0.36 29.15 -1.01
CA LEU A 308 -1.62 29.89 -1.06
C LEU A 308 -1.61 31.12 -0.18
N GLY A 309 -0.82 31.08 0.90
CA GLY A 309 -0.66 32.17 1.85
C GLY A 309 0.68 32.91 1.76
N PRO A 310 1.02 33.73 2.79
CA PRO A 310 2.35 34.31 2.93
C PRO A 310 3.45 33.27 2.91
N ALA A 311 4.66 33.65 2.52
CA ALA A 311 5.80 32.74 2.54
C ALA A 311 6.09 32.27 3.96
N HIS A 312 6.17 30.96 4.15
CA HIS A 312 6.66 30.32 5.37
C HIS A 312 8.11 29.91 5.14
N ASP A 313 8.91 29.90 6.21
CA ASP A 313 10.22 29.26 6.15
C ASP A 313 10.03 27.73 6.09
N ASP A 314 10.91 27.01 5.39
CA ASP A 314 10.87 25.55 5.28
C ASP A 314 10.93 24.85 6.66
N ASP A 315 11.52 25.52 7.65
CA ASP A 315 11.63 25.07 9.04
C ASP A 315 10.47 25.52 9.95
N GLU A 316 9.44 26.19 9.40
CA GLU A 316 8.31 26.65 10.21
C GLU A 316 7.54 25.47 10.80
N GLU A 317 7.40 25.47 12.13
CA GLU A 317 6.60 24.51 12.87
C GLU A 317 5.12 24.92 12.82
N VAL A 318 4.31 24.05 12.25
CA VAL A 318 2.86 24.24 12.18
C VAL A 318 2.20 23.40 13.26
N PRO A 319 1.51 24.00 14.25
CA PRO A 319 0.77 23.27 15.29
C PRO A 319 -0.49 22.64 14.69
N PHE A 320 -0.28 21.58 13.89
CA PHE A 320 -1.30 21.03 12.99
C PHE A 320 -2.52 20.49 13.74
N ALA A 321 -2.30 19.89 14.92
CA ALA A 321 -3.40 19.42 15.76
C ALA A 321 -4.34 20.57 16.23
N GLU A 322 -3.79 21.75 16.50
CA GLU A 322 -4.58 22.93 16.86
C GLU A 322 -5.37 23.44 15.66
N ILE A 323 -4.71 23.50 14.49
CA ILE A 323 -5.34 23.93 13.24
C ILE A 323 -6.49 22.99 12.85
N LEU A 324 -6.32 21.68 13.00
CA LEU A 324 -7.39 20.69 12.74
C LEU A 324 -8.57 20.84 13.68
N ARG A 325 -8.33 21.10 14.99
CA ARG A 325 -9.39 21.23 16.00
C ARG A 325 -10.11 22.58 15.95
N SER A 326 -9.48 23.61 15.37
CA SER A 326 -10.09 24.92 15.23
C SER A 326 -11.38 24.84 14.41
N LYS A 327 -12.43 25.49 14.88
CA LYS A 327 -13.72 25.64 14.18
C LYS A 327 -13.84 26.97 13.42
N GLU A 328 -12.81 27.80 13.48
CA GLU A 328 -12.81 29.10 12.83
C GLU A 328 -12.33 28.94 11.38
N ASP A 329 -13.20 29.25 10.43
CA ASP A 329 -12.85 29.25 8.99
C ASP A 329 -12.18 30.58 8.62
N THR A 330 -10.92 30.73 9.04
CA THR A 330 -10.09 31.87 8.64
C THR A 330 -9.36 31.55 7.33
N PRO A 331 -9.10 32.56 6.46
CA PRO A 331 -8.30 32.33 5.25
C PRO A 331 -6.97 31.63 5.54
N HIS A 332 -6.25 32.08 6.55
CA HIS A 332 -4.97 31.49 6.95
C HIS A 332 -5.10 30.00 7.31
N ARG A 333 -6.13 29.59 8.05
CA ARG A 333 -6.36 28.18 8.38
C ARG A 333 -6.61 27.35 7.12
N LEU A 334 -7.46 27.82 6.22
CA LEU A 334 -7.81 27.11 4.98
C LEU A 334 -6.59 27.00 4.06
N GLU A 335 -5.80 28.06 3.93
CA GLU A 335 -4.54 28.08 3.18
C GLU A 335 -3.56 27.04 3.74
N THR A 336 -3.28 27.07 5.04
CA THR A 336 -2.36 26.12 5.71
C THR A 336 -2.82 24.67 5.56
N LEU A 337 -4.14 24.39 5.75
CA LEU A 337 -4.68 23.04 5.58
C LEU A 337 -4.55 22.55 4.13
N SER A 338 -4.81 23.42 3.15
CA SER A 338 -4.72 23.06 1.73
C SER A 338 -3.27 22.78 1.32
N GLU A 339 -2.33 23.61 1.76
CA GLU A 339 -0.89 23.41 1.53
C GLU A 339 -0.41 22.12 2.19
N ALA A 340 -0.78 21.89 3.46
CA ALA A 340 -0.42 20.69 4.19
C ALA A 340 -1.02 19.42 3.55
N MET A 341 -2.28 19.46 3.10
CA MET A 341 -2.93 18.33 2.43
C MET A 341 -2.25 17.98 1.09
N PHE A 342 -1.87 19.01 0.31
CA PHE A 342 -1.14 18.82 -0.93
C PHE A 342 0.23 18.18 -0.69
N ASP A 343 1.02 18.72 0.24
CA ASP A 343 2.35 18.21 0.55
C ASP A 343 2.30 16.83 1.22
N PHE A 344 1.33 16.60 2.11
CA PHE A 344 1.14 15.31 2.77
C PHE A 344 0.71 14.22 1.80
N GLY A 345 -0.19 14.51 0.85
CA GLY A 345 -0.56 13.56 -0.21
C GLY A 345 0.65 13.13 -1.05
N ARG A 346 1.50 14.08 -1.46
CA ARG A 346 2.74 13.78 -2.17
C ARG A 346 3.73 12.99 -1.32
N TYR A 347 3.85 13.37 -0.05
CA TYR A 347 4.66 12.64 0.93
C TYR A 347 4.23 11.18 1.04
N LEU A 348 2.93 10.90 1.16
CA LEU A 348 2.41 9.55 1.26
C LEU A 348 2.75 8.71 0.03
N LEU A 349 2.55 9.24 -1.18
CA LEU A 349 2.88 8.50 -2.40
C LEU A 349 4.39 8.26 -2.53
N ILE A 350 5.24 9.28 -2.28
CA ILE A 350 6.70 9.14 -2.33
C ILE A 350 7.19 8.09 -1.31
N SER A 351 6.50 7.94 -0.18
CA SER A 351 6.86 7.01 0.90
C SER A 351 6.29 5.61 0.72
N SER A 352 5.27 5.42 -0.14
CA SER A 352 4.58 4.13 -0.32
C SER A 352 4.69 3.53 -1.72
N SER A 353 5.29 4.23 -2.68
CA SER A 353 5.46 3.75 -4.05
C SER A 353 6.78 4.23 -4.64
N ARG A 354 7.63 3.30 -5.03
CA ARG A 354 8.94 3.57 -5.64
C ARG A 354 9.18 2.57 -6.77
N PRO A 355 10.07 2.86 -7.72
CA PRO A 355 10.46 1.86 -8.73
C PRO A 355 10.86 0.53 -8.09
N HIS A 356 10.35 -0.56 -8.65
CA HIS A 356 10.60 -1.96 -8.22
C HIS A 356 9.98 -2.35 -6.87
N THR A 357 9.02 -1.59 -6.35
CA THR A 357 8.17 -1.97 -5.22
C THR A 357 6.79 -2.44 -5.70
N GLN A 358 5.93 -2.87 -4.78
CA GLN A 358 4.52 -3.05 -5.08
C GLN A 358 3.81 -1.68 -5.17
N PRO A 359 2.67 -1.59 -5.89
CA PRO A 359 1.88 -0.37 -5.87
C PRO A 359 1.39 0.00 -4.48
N SER A 360 1.16 1.29 -4.26
CA SER A 360 0.46 1.79 -3.07
C SER A 360 -0.96 1.19 -3.01
N ASN A 361 -1.26 0.40 -1.98
CA ASN A 361 -2.57 -0.23 -1.78
C ASN A 361 -3.59 0.73 -1.13
N LEU A 362 -4.75 0.24 -0.67
CA LEU A 362 -5.78 1.05 0.01
C LEU A 362 -5.25 1.86 1.20
N GLN A 363 -4.23 1.38 1.88
CA GLN A 363 -3.60 2.03 3.03
C GLN A 363 -2.17 2.51 2.74
N GLY A 364 -1.81 2.66 1.48
CA GLY A 364 -0.41 2.93 1.08
C GLY A 364 0.43 1.68 1.26
N ILE A 365 1.23 1.63 2.34
CA ILE A 365 1.95 0.44 2.81
C ILE A 365 1.76 0.25 4.33
N TRP A 366 0.92 1.06 4.98
CA TRP A 366 0.77 1.07 6.43
C TRP A 366 -0.47 0.30 6.87
N ASN A 367 -0.26 -0.79 7.61
CA ASN A 367 -1.31 -1.62 8.18
C ASN A 367 -0.85 -2.17 9.54
N HIS A 368 -1.77 -2.23 10.51
CA HIS A 368 -1.51 -2.80 11.84
C HIS A 368 -2.47 -3.93 12.20
N LYS A 369 -3.39 -4.28 11.30
CA LYS A 369 -4.42 -5.29 11.53
C LYS A 369 -4.12 -6.55 10.73
N ASP A 370 -4.31 -7.71 11.35
CA ASP A 370 -4.25 -9.01 10.68
C ASP A 370 -5.41 -9.18 9.69
N PHE A 371 -6.48 -8.40 9.86
CA PHE A 371 -7.63 -8.37 8.96
C PHE A 371 -8.04 -6.91 8.70
N PRO A 372 -7.32 -6.20 7.83
CA PRO A 372 -7.62 -4.81 7.52
C PRO A 372 -8.91 -4.67 6.71
N ASN A 373 -9.51 -3.49 6.76
CA ASN A 373 -10.69 -3.19 5.96
C ASN A 373 -10.39 -3.42 4.48
N TRP A 374 -11.28 -4.12 3.78
CA TRP A 374 -11.15 -4.47 2.35
C TRP A 374 -9.80 -5.10 2.02
N TYR A 375 -9.26 -5.88 2.97
CA TYR A 375 -7.99 -6.62 2.84
C TYR A 375 -6.75 -5.75 2.55
N SER A 376 -6.86 -4.41 2.60
CA SER A 376 -5.88 -3.46 2.03
C SER A 376 -5.51 -3.79 0.58
N ALA A 377 -6.46 -4.28 -0.20
CA ALA A 377 -6.24 -4.73 -1.57
C ALA A 377 -5.97 -3.57 -2.54
N TYR A 378 -5.59 -3.89 -3.74
CA TYR A 378 -5.53 -2.94 -4.86
C TYR A 378 -6.92 -2.81 -5.46
N THR A 379 -7.72 -1.89 -4.94
CA THR A 379 -9.10 -1.68 -5.38
C THR A 379 -9.13 -0.81 -6.63
N THR A 380 -9.55 -1.39 -7.75
CA THR A 380 -9.43 -0.83 -9.10
C THR A 380 -10.70 -0.15 -9.62
N ASN A 381 -11.67 0.11 -8.74
CA ASN A 381 -12.89 0.83 -9.12
C ASN A 381 -12.87 2.32 -8.77
N ILE A 382 -11.75 2.83 -8.21
CA ILE A 382 -11.39 4.24 -7.96
C ILE A 382 -10.09 4.38 -7.16
N ASN A 383 -9.84 3.52 -6.13
CA ASN A 383 -8.88 3.83 -5.09
C ASN A 383 -7.44 3.82 -5.61
N ILE A 384 -7.04 2.78 -6.34
CA ILE A 384 -5.68 2.73 -6.89
C ILE A 384 -5.47 3.80 -7.96
N GLU A 385 -6.46 4.08 -8.79
CA GLU A 385 -6.42 5.15 -9.78
C GLU A 385 -6.19 6.50 -9.10
N MET A 386 -6.93 6.77 -8.02
CA MET A 386 -6.84 8.02 -7.25
C MET A 386 -5.48 8.19 -6.58
N ASN A 387 -4.88 7.10 -6.06
CA ASN A 387 -3.55 7.15 -5.47
C ASN A 387 -2.49 7.69 -6.45
N TYR A 388 -2.64 7.40 -7.75
CA TYR A 388 -1.67 7.77 -8.79
C TYR A 388 -2.07 8.98 -9.66
N TRP A 389 -3.21 9.63 -9.43
CA TRP A 389 -3.62 10.81 -10.21
C TRP A 389 -2.61 11.96 -10.15
N MET A 390 -1.82 12.02 -9.09
CA MET A 390 -0.86 13.11 -8.90
C MET A 390 0.48 12.89 -9.62
N THR A 391 0.78 11.70 -10.18
CA THR A 391 2.12 11.40 -10.71
C THR A 391 2.52 12.36 -11.82
N GLY A 392 1.70 12.56 -12.83
CA GLY A 392 1.95 13.50 -13.91
C GLY A 392 1.98 14.96 -13.44
N PRO A 393 0.89 15.51 -12.84
CA PRO A 393 0.81 16.91 -12.42
C PRO A 393 1.89 17.31 -11.40
N CYS A 394 2.32 16.39 -10.55
CA CYS A 394 3.33 16.65 -9.53
C CYS A 394 4.76 16.23 -9.95
N ALA A 395 4.98 15.92 -11.23
CA ALA A 395 6.27 15.52 -11.79
C ALA A 395 6.89 14.30 -11.05
N LEU A 396 6.08 13.30 -10.71
CA LEU A 396 6.45 12.10 -9.95
C LEU A 396 6.43 10.84 -10.85
N LYS A 397 6.80 10.97 -12.11
CA LYS A 397 6.69 9.95 -13.15
C LYS A 397 7.32 8.60 -12.80
N GLU A 398 8.38 8.59 -12.00
CA GLU A 398 9.05 7.36 -11.60
C GLU A 398 8.18 6.53 -10.65
N LEU A 399 7.27 7.16 -9.92
CA LEU A 399 6.45 6.50 -8.89
C LEU A 399 5.25 5.73 -9.48
N ILE A 400 4.95 5.91 -10.77
CA ILE A 400 3.90 5.13 -11.43
C ILE A 400 4.40 3.75 -11.89
N GLU A 401 5.70 3.52 -11.89
CA GLU A 401 6.30 2.27 -12.38
C GLU A 401 5.69 1.01 -11.74
N PRO A 402 5.45 0.94 -10.42
CA PRO A 402 4.80 -0.22 -9.82
C PRO A 402 3.38 -0.47 -10.36
N LEU A 403 2.62 0.59 -10.67
CA LEU A 403 1.30 0.45 -11.29
C LEU A 403 1.39 -0.07 -12.73
N VAL A 404 2.38 0.39 -13.50
CA VAL A 404 2.65 -0.10 -14.86
C VAL A 404 3.02 -1.59 -14.81
N ALA A 405 3.93 -1.96 -13.90
CA ALA A 405 4.36 -3.36 -13.73
C ALA A 405 3.17 -4.26 -13.35
N MET A 406 2.36 -3.86 -12.38
CA MET A 406 1.15 -4.59 -11.99
C MET A 406 0.19 -4.79 -13.17
N ASN A 407 -0.06 -3.75 -13.96
CA ASN A 407 -0.95 -3.86 -15.12
C ASN A 407 -0.37 -4.77 -16.22
N GLY A 408 0.94 -4.81 -16.39
CA GLY A 408 1.61 -5.77 -17.26
C GLY A 408 1.46 -7.21 -16.78
N GLU A 409 1.63 -7.45 -15.47
CA GLU A 409 1.43 -8.76 -14.84
C GLU A 409 -0.03 -9.23 -14.87
N LEU A 410 -0.99 -8.31 -14.88
CA LEU A 410 -2.43 -8.60 -14.98
C LEU A 410 -2.90 -8.99 -16.38
N LEU A 411 -2.07 -8.89 -17.43
CA LEU A 411 -2.49 -9.27 -18.79
C LEU A 411 -2.90 -10.74 -18.90
N GLU A 412 -2.07 -11.66 -18.41
CA GLU A 412 -2.35 -13.09 -18.49
C GLU A 412 -3.60 -13.49 -17.68
N PRO A 413 -3.70 -13.21 -16.36
CA PRO A 413 -4.92 -13.51 -15.63
C PRO A 413 -6.15 -12.72 -16.12
N GLY A 414 -5.95 -11.53 -16.69
CA GLY A 414 -7.01 -10.75 -17.32
C GLY A 414 -7.54 -11.37 -18.61
N HIS A 415 -6.67 -11.99 -19.44
CA HIS A 415 -7.11 -12.76 -20.61
C HIS A 415 -7.97 -13.96 -20.18
N ASP A 416 -7.55 -14.66 -19.14
CA ASP A 416 -8.32 -15.78 -18.59
C ASP A 416 -9.69 -15.32 -18.09
N ALA A 417 -9.75 -14.20 -17.35
CA ALA A 417 -10.99 -13.63 -16.87
C ALA A 417 -11.92 -13.17 -18.02
N ALA A 418 -11.38 -12.48 -19.04
CA ALA A 418 -12.13 -12.06 -20.21
C ALA A 418 -12.73 -13.26 -20.96
N GLY A 419 -11.93 -14.28 -21.24
CA GLY A 419 -12.36 -15.47 -21.96
C GLY A 419 -13.31 -16.36 -21.18
N ALA A 420 -12.90 -16.79 -20.00
CA ALA A 420 -13.64 -17.80 -19.22
C ALA A 420 -14.94 -17.25 -18.58
N ILE A 421 -14.96 -15.97 -18.19
CA ILE A 421 -16.09 -15.37 -17.48
C ILE A 421 -16.99 -14.59 -18.41
N LEU A 422 -16.42 -13.82 -19.36
CA LEU A 422 -17.16 -12.84 -20.14
C LEU A 422 -17.34 -13.27 -21.61
N GLY A 423 -16.58 -14.29 -22.07
CA GLY A 423 -16.59 -14.76 -23.45
C GLY A 423 -16.03 -13.72 -24.43
N CYS A 424 -15.10 -12.88 -23.97
CA CYS A 424 -14.46 -11.80 -24.71
C CYS A 424 -12.98 -12.10 -24.94
N GLY A 425 -12.40 -11.50 -25.98
CA GLY A 425 -10.94 -11.40 -26.11
C GLY A 425 -10.38 -10.27 -25.25
N GLY A 426 -9.07 -10.07 -25.35
CA GLY A 426 -8.39 -9.03 -24.60
C GLY A 426 -8.26 -9.33 -23.10
N SER A 427 -8.10 -8.31 -22.28
CA SER A 427 -7.83 -8.44 -20.83
C SER A 427 -8.85 -7.67 -20.00
N ALA A 428 -9.51 -8.37 -19.05
CA ALA A 428 -10.49 -7.85 -18.11
C ALA A 428 -10.02 -8.05 -16.67
N VAL A 429 -10.09 -7.00 -15.86
CA VAL A 429 -9.73 -7.04 -14.44
C VAL A 429 -10.91 -6.55 -13.62
N PHE A 430 -11.38 -7.39 -12.70
CA PHE A 430 -12.45 -7.03 -11.79
C PHE A 430 -11.94 -6.11 -10.68
N HIS A 431 -12.86 -5.56 -9.88
CA HIS A 431 -12.62 -4.39 -9.05
C HIS A 431 -11.58 -4.55 -7.94
N ASN A 432 -11.19 -5.76 -7.57
CA ASN A 432 -10.22 -6.00 -6.50
C ASN A 432 -9.10 -6.93 -6.96
N VAL A 433 -7.87 -6.54 -6.67
CA VAL A 433 -6.65 -7.27 -7.03
C VAL A 433 -5.79 -7.42 -5.78
N ASP A 434 -5.11 -8.55 -5.63
CA ASP A 434 -4.12 -8.80 -4.59
C ASP A 434 -2.69 -8.89 -5.16
N ILE A 435 -1.71 -9.24 -4.33
CA ILE A 435 -0.31 -9.37 -4.77
C ILE A 435 -0.12 -10.48 -5.81
N TRP A 436 -1.00 -11.49 -5.82
CA TRP A 436 -0.96 -12.63 -6.75
C TRP A 436 -1.65 -12.32 -8.09
N ARG A 437 -2.05 -11.05 -8.30
CA ARG A 437 -2.69 -10.53 -9.53
C ARG A 437 -3.98 -11.26 -9.87
N ARG A 438 -4.79 -11.53 -8.86
CA ARG A 438 -6.11 -12.08 -9.06
C ARG A 438 -6.98 -11.10 -9.86
N ALA A 439 -7.46 -11.52 -11.02
CA ALA A 439 -8.28 -10.69 -11.92
C ALA A 439 -9.79 -11.06 -11.89
N LEU A 440 -10.19 -12.00 -11.02
CA LEU A 440 -11.54 -12.56 -10.94
C LEU A 440 -12.50 -11.66 -10.16
N PRO A 441 -13.84 -11.84 -10.29
CA PRO A 441 -14.82 -11.15 -9.45
C PRO A 441 -14.56 -11.39 -7.96
N ALA A 442 -14.71 -10.35 -7.15
CA ALA A 442 -14.73 -10.46 -5.70
C ALA A 442 -15.98 -11.22 -5.22
N ASN A 443 -15.96 -11.63 -3.96
CA ASN A 443 -17.15 -12.17 -3.31
C ASN A 443 -18.12 -11.03 -2.95
N GLY A 444 -19.42 -11.23 -3.16
CA GLY A 444 -20.45 -10.36 -2.64
C GLY A 444 -21.44 -9.81 -3.68
N GLU A 445 -21.91 -8.59 -3.43
CA GLU A 445 -22.98 -8.00 -4.22
C GLU A 445 -22.51 -7.49 -5.59
N PRO A 446 -23.36 -7.55 -6.63
CA PRO A 446 -22.98 -7.18 -7.99
C PRO A 446 -22.46 -5.77 -8.12
N THR A 447 -22.84 -4.84 -7.24
CA THR A 447 -22.45 -3.44 -7.31
C THR A 447 -20.94 -3.24 -7.23
N TRP A 448 -20.22 -4.14 -6.55
CA TRP A 448 -18.75 -4.18 -6.55
C TRP A 448 -18.20 -5.42 -7.25
N ALA A 449 -18.81 -6.62 -7.01
CA ALA A 449 -18.25 -7.88 -7.49
C ALA A 449 -18.33 -8.04 -9.01
N PHE A 450 -19.33 -7.43 -9.68
CA PHE A 450 -19.48 -7.49 -11.14
C PHE A 450 -19.09 -6.17 -11.81
N TRP A 451 -17.81 -5.88 -11.85
CA TRP A 451 -17.30 -4.72 -12.58
C TRP A 451 -15.90 -5.01 -13.19
N PRO A 452 -15.84 -5.48 -14.46
CA PRO A 452 -14.61 -5.97 -15.08
C PRO A 452 -13.77 -4.87 -15.78
N PHE A 453 -13.90 -3.61 -15.40
CA PHE A 453 -13.29 -2.47 -16.10
C PHE A 453 -12.12 -1.84 -15.33
N GLY A 454 -11.58 -2.51 -14.31
CA GLY A 454 -10.49 -1.98 -13.49
C GLY A 454 -9.25 -1.66 -14.33
N GLN A 455 -8.82 -2.59 -15.20
CA GLN A 455 -7.68 -2.32 -16.08
C GLN A 455 -7.97 -1.21 -17.10
N ALA A 456 -9.19 -1.15 -17.61
CA ALA A 456 -9.60 -0.09 -18.54
C ALA A 456 -9.50 1.31 -17.91
N TRP A 457 -9.82 1.42 -16.62
CA TRP A 457 -9.69 2.70 -15.91
C TRP A 457 -8.23 2.99 -15.54
N MET A 458 -7.48 2.02 -15.05
CA MET A 458 -6.04 2.18 -14.79
C MET A 458 -5.27 2.63 -16.04
N CYS A 459 -5.65 2.19 -17.25
CA CYS A 459 -5.07 2.68 -18.50
C CYS A 459 -5.11 4.19 -18.62
N ARG A 460 -6.13 4.87 -18.04
CA ARG A 460 -6.18 6.33 -18.02
C ARG A 460 -5.02 6.92 -17.23
N ASN A 461 -4.69 6.37 -16.07
CA ASN A 461 -3.52 6.80 -15.31
C ASN A 461 -2.22 6.66 -16.11
N LEU A 462 -2.07 5.50 -16.77
CA LEU A 462 -0.89 5.23 -17.58
C LEU A 462 -0.77 6.20 -18.75
N PHE A 463 -1.87 6.48 -19.45
CA PHE A 463 -1.87 7.41 -20.57
C PHE A 463 -1.73 8.87 -20.14
N ASP A 464 -2.33 9.28 -19.00
CA ASP A 464 -2.12 10.62 -18.43
C ASP A 464 -0.64 10.89 -18.16
N GLU A 465 0.09 9.89 -17.63
CA GLU A 465 1.53 10.03 -17.42
C GLU A 465 2.27 10.31 -18.74
N TYR A 466 1.90 9.63 -19.85
CA TYR A 466 2.42 9.94 -21.17
C TYR A 466 2.08 11.39 -21.60
N LEU A 467 0.84 11.84 -21.37
CA LEU A 467 0.44 13.21 -21.74
C LEU A 467 1.27 14.28 -21.04
N PHE A 468 1.69 14.04 -19.80
CA PHE A 468 2.55 14.97 -19.06
C PHE A 468 4.02 14.91 -19.49
N ASN A 469 4.56 13.73 -19.83
CA ASN A 469 5.98 13.54 -20.07
C ASN A 469 6.35 13.46 -21.55
N GLN A 470 5.42 13.13 -22.45
CA GLN A 470 5.62 12.98 -23.90
C GLN A 470 6.75 12.00 -24.27
N ASP A 471 6.92 10.95 -23.45
CA ASP A 471 7.93 9.92 -23.65
C ASP A 471 7.36 8.78 -24.50
N GLU A 472 7.74 8.73 -25.80
CA GLU A 472 7.26 7.73 -26.75
C GLU A 472 7.72 6.31 -26.37
N SER A 473 8.86 6.16 -25.70
CA SER A 473 9.33 4.86 -25.24
C SER A 473 8.47 4.32 -24.09
N TYR A 474 8.05 5.21 -23.20
CA TYR A 474 7.06 4.90 -22.17
C TYR A 474 5.71 4.53 -22.80
N LEU A 475 5.22 5.32 -23.78
CA LEU A 475 3.97 5.02 -24.49
C LEU A 475 4.01 3.64 -25.15
N ALA A 476 5.12 3.29 -25.82
CA ALA A 476 5.30 1.98 -26.40
C ALA A 476 5.27 0.85 -25.35
N SER A 477 5.79 1.10 -24.14
CA SER A 477 5.79 0.11 -23.06
C SER A 477 4.39 -0.18 -22.48
N ILE A 478 3.49 0.80 -22.46
CA ILE A 478 2.12 0.64 -21.98
C ILE A 478 1.12 0.24 -23.09
N TRP A 479 1.53 0.31 -24.36
CA TRP A 479 0.67 -0.04 -25.50
C TRP A 479 0.02 -1.42 -25.39
N PRO A 480 0.73 -2.52 -25.06
CA PRO A 480 0.10 -3.84 -24.92
C PRO A 480 -1.04 -3.87 -23.89
N ILE A 481 -0.90 -3.12 -22.79
CA ILE A 481 -1.90 -3.03 -21.73
C ILE A 481 -3.15 -2.32 -22.24
N MET A 482 -2.98 -1.14 -22.86
CA MET A 482 -4.07 -0.36 -23.44
C MET A 482 -4.78 -1.14 -24.56
N ARG A 483 -4.02 -1.77 -25.45
CA ARG A 483 -4.53 -2.57 -26.57
C ARG A 483 -5.42 -3.72 -26.11
N ASP A 484 -4.95 -4.51 -25.16
CA ASP A 484 -5.66 -5.73 -24.75
C ASP A 484 -6.87 -5.36 -23.87
N SER A 485 -6.77 -4.32 -23.07
CA SER A 485 -7.93 -3.77 -22.34
C SER A 485 -8.99 -3.19 -23.30
N ALA A 486 -8.58 -2.47 -24.37
CA ALA A 486 -9.50 -1.96 -25.38
C ALA A 486 -10.17 -3.09 -26.18
N ARG A 487 -9.44 -4.16 -26.52
CA ARG A 487 -10.02 -5.34 -27.18
C ARG A 487 -11.12 -5.97 -26.34
N PHE A 488 -10.90 -6.14 -25.04
CA PHE A 488 -11.94 -6.59 -24.11
C PHE A 488 -13.15 -5.64 -24.13
N CYS A 489 -12.91 -4.36 -23.99
CA CYS A 489 -14.00 -3.37 -23.98
C CYS A 489 -14.85 -3.44 -25.25
N MET A 490 -14.23 -3.54 -26.42
CA MET A 490 -14.97 -3.63 -27.69
C MET A 490 -15.77 -4.93 -27.82
N ASP A 491 -15.20 -6.07 -27.42
CA ASP A 491 -15.90 -7.35 -27.46
C ASP A 491 -17.08 -7.39 -26.48
N PHE A 492 -17.01 -6.63 -25.38
CA PHE A 492 -18.09 -6.55 -24.37
C PHE A 492 -19.22 -5.63 -24.76
N LEU A 493 -19.04 -4.71 -25.76
CA LEU A 493 -20.10 -3.81 -26.22
C LEU A 493 -21.28 -4.60 -26.76
N SER A 494 -22.45 -4.04 -26.57
CA SER A 494 -23.72 -4.57 -27.07
C SER A 494 -24.57 -3.47 -27.68
N ASP A 495 -25.42 -3.82 -28.63
CA ASP A 495 -26.40 -2.90 -29.20
C ASP A 495 -27.42 -2.50 -28.14
N THR A 496 -27.63 -1.20 -28.00
CA THR A 496 -28.66 -0.59 -27.16
C THR A 496 -29.50 0.38 -27.95
N GLU A 497 -30.59 0.89 -27.40
CA GLU A 497 -31.41 1.92 -28.05
C GLU A 497 -30.66 3.25 -28.31
N HIS A 498 -29.51 3.45 -27.64
CA HIS A 498 -28.65 4.63 -27.76
C HIS A 498 -27.34 4.36 -28.51
N GLY A 499 -27.19 3.19 -29.14
CA GLY A 499 -25.98 2.74 -29.83
C GLY A 499 -25.21 1.68 -29.05
N LEU A 500 -23.93 1.47 -29.39
CA LEU A 500 -23.06 0.51 -28.69
C LEU A 500 -22.72 1.01 -27.29
N ALA A 501 -22.92 0.15 -26.29
CA ALA A 501 -22.54 0.43 -24.89
C ALA A 501 -22.17 -0.86 -24.15
N PRO A 502 -21.35 -0.78 -23.06
CA PRO A 502 -21.07 -1.91 -22.20
C PRO A 502 -22.36 -2.42 -21.52
N ALA A 503 -22.71 -3.69 -21.72
CA ALA A 503 -23.93 -4.27 -21.16
C ALA A 503 -23.76 -5.78 -20.84
N PRO A 504 -24.29 -6.30 -19.71
CA PRO A 504 -24.90 -5.53 -18.63
C PRO A 504 -23.84 -4.76 -17.83
N ALA A 505 -24.22 -3.73 -17.10
CA ALA A 505 -23.28 -2.88 -16.37
C ALA A 505 -23.75 -2.60 -14.95
N THR A 506 -22.77 -2.34 -14.09
CA THR A 506 -22.95 -1.75 -12.76
C THR A 506 -22.30 -0.36 -12.74
N SER A 507 -22.63 0.45 -11.77
CA SER A 507 -21.92 1.68 -11.44
C SER A 507 -21.38 1.52 -10.02
N PRO A 508 -20.14 1.10 -9.83
CA PRO A 508 -19.60 0.89 -8.48
C PRO A 508 -19.62 2.19 -7.66
N GLU A 509 -20.08 2.22 -6.39
CA GLU A 509 -20.86 1.15 -5.78
C GLU A 509 -22.28 1.68 -5.51
N ASN A 510 -23.02 1.94 -6.58
CA ASN A 510 -24.33 2.58 -6.53
C ASN A 510 -25.46 1.56 -6.73
N TYR A 511 -26.53 1.82 -6.00
CA TYR A 511 -27.80 1.12 -6.15
C TYR A 511 -28.85 2.06 -6.74
N PHE A 512 -29.87 1.46 -7.33
CA PHE A 512 -31.08 2.17 -7.72
C PHE A 512 -32.33 1.35 -7.38
N VAL A 513 -33.49 1.96 -7.39
CA VAL A 513 -34.74 1.32 -6.97
C VAL A 513 -35.67 1.15 -8.16
N VAL A 514 -36.15 -0.08 -8.37
CA VAL A 514 -37.17 -0.43 -9.37
C VAL A 514 -38.23 -1.26 -8.67
N ASP A 515 -39.50 -0.84 -8.79
CA ASP A 515 -40.66 -1.50 -8.21
C ASP A 515 -40.54 -1.78 -6.69
N GLY A 516 -39.76 -0.91 -5.98
CA GLY A 516 -39.53 -1.03 -4.54
C GLY A 516 -38.39 -1.96 -4.15
N GLU A 517 -37.72 -2.62 -5.09
CA GLU A 517 -36.52 -3.43 -4.86
C GLU A 517 -35.25 -2.60 -5.14
N THR A 518 -34.24 -2.76 -4.25
CA THR A 518 -32.90 -2.17 -4.43
C THR A 518 -32.07 -3.10 -5.30
N ILE A 519 -31.51 -2.59 -6.39
CA ILE A 519 -30.81 -3.35 -7.42
C ILE A 519 -29.52 -2.65 -7.83
N ALA A 520 -28.60 -3.38 -8.46
CA ALA A 520 -27.29 -2.89 -8.86
C ALA A 520 -27.00 -3.02 -10.36
N VAL A 521 -27.59 -4.06 -11.04
CA VAL A 521 -27.27 -4.33 -12.44
C VAL A 521 -28.27 -3.60 -13.34
N ALA A 522 -27.76 -2.67 -14.12
CA ALA A 522 -28.48 -1.97 -15.19
C ALA A 522 -28.15 -2.55 -16.56
N HIS A 523 -28.83 -2.05 -17.62
CA HIS A 523 -28.42 -2.40 -18.97
C HIS A 523 -27.08 -1.73 -19.30
N THR A 524 -26.95 -0.43 -19.02
CA THR A 524 -25.70 0.35 -19.19
C THR A 524 -25.49 1.26 -17.98
N SER A 525 -24.27 1.77 -17.80
CA SER A 525 -23.97 2.82 -16.84
C SER A 525 -23.08 3.90 -17.44
N GLU A 526 -23.32 5.15 -17.06
CA GLU A 526 -22.52 6.30 -17.55
C GLU A 526 -21.06 6.19 -17.14
N ASN A 527 -20.77 5.75 -15.90
CA ASN A 527 -19.41 5.54 -15.41
C ASN A 527 -18.64 4.61 -16.34
N THR A 528 -19.18 3.40 -16.58
CA THR A 528 -18.54 2.39 -17.42
C THR A 528 -18.42 2.85 -18.88
N THR A 529 -19.47 3.48 -19.42
CA THR A 529 -19.45 4.01 -20.78
C THR A 529 -18.37 5.09 -20.96
N ALA A 530 -18.21 5.97 -19.97
CA ALA A 530 -17.18 7.02 -20.00
C ALA A 530 -15.77 6.44 -19.95
N ILE A 531 -15.53 5.42 -19.11
CA ILE A 531 -14.23 4.74 -19.01
C ILE A 531 -13.87 4.07 -20.35
N VAL A 532 -14.80 3.30 -20.93
CA VAL A 532 -14.57 2.63 -22.21
C VAL A 532 -14.29 3.65 -23.31
N ARG A 533 -15.09 4.72 -23.40
CA ARG A 533 -14.88 5.78 -24.39
C ARG A 533 -13.51 6.44 -24.22
N ASN A 534 -13.14 6.80 -23.01
CA ASN A 534 -11.83 7.41 -22.75
C ASN A 534 -10.68 6.48 -23.18
N LEU A 535 -10.75 5.20 -22.85
CA LEU A 535 -9.73 4.24 -23.28
C LEU A 535 -9.61 4.15 -24.80
N LEU A 536 -10.75 4.11 -25.52
CA LEU A 536 -10.73 4.02 -26.99
C LEU A 536 -10.20 5.32 -27.63
N ASP A 537 -10.57 6.49 -27.10
CA ASP A 537 -10.03 7.78 -27.55
C ASP A 537 -8.51 7.87 -27.29
N ASP A 538 -8.05 7.43 -26.10
CA ASP A 538 -6.64 7.39 -25.72
C ASP A 538 -5.84 6.38 -26.59
N LEU A 539 -6.42 5.23 -26.91
CA LEU A 539 -5.81 4.23 -27.80
C LEU A 539 -5.60 4.79 -29.21
N ILE A 540 -6.60 5.46 -29.78
CA ILE A 540 -6.50 6.12 -31.09
C ILE A 540 -5.40 7.18 -31.09
N HIS A 541 -5.32 7.98 -30.03
CA HIS A 541 -4.27 8.99 -29.87
C HIS A 541 -2.87 8.34 -29.78
N ALA A 542 -2.72 7.30 -28.97
CA ALA A 542 -1.47 6.54 -28.83
C ALA A 542 -1.03 5.95 -30.17
N ALA A 543 -1.96 5.35 -30.92
CA ALA A 543 -1.68 4.77 -32.22
C ALA A 543 -1.20 5.78 -33.28
N GLN A 544 -1.66 7.04 -33.19
CA GLN A 544 -1.19 8.11 -34.08
C GLN A 544 0.25 8.53 -33.80
N THR A 545 0.73 8.27 -32.59
CA THR A 545 2.08 8.64 -32.15
C THR A 545 3.08 7.49 -32.38
N LEU A 546 2.66 6.24 -32.17
CA LEU A 546 3.54 5.09 -32.27
C LEU A 546 3.80 4.70 -33.74
N PRO A 547 5.08 4.69 -34.22
CA PRO A 547 5.40 4.50 -35.63
C PRO A 547 5.27 3.04 -36.10
N ASP A 548 5.49 2.07 -35.22
CA ASP A 548 5.75 0.67 -35.58
C ASP A 548 4.64 -0.30 -35.10
N LEU A 549 3.37 0.10 -35.24
CA LEU A 549 2.23 -0.77 -34.96
C LEU A 549 2.12 -1.88 -36.02
N ASP A 550 1.85 -3.09 -35.60
CA ASP A 550 1.60 -4.22 -36.50
C ASP A 550 0.22 -4.10 -37.20
N ASP A 551 -0.05 -5.02 -38.15
CA ASP A 551 -1.30 -4.98 -38.91
C ASP A 551 -2.53 -5.31 -38.03
N GLY A 552 -2.34 -6.10 -36.97
CA GLY A 552 -3.39 -6.41 -36.00
C GLY A 552 -3.74 -5.20 -35.14
N ASP A 553 -2.74 -4.47 -34.68
CA ASP A 553 -2.89 -3.23 -33.94
C ASP A 553 -3.57 -2.15 -34.77
N LYS A 554 -3.15 -1.98 -36.04
CA LYS A 554 -3.77 -1.05 -36.99
C LYS A 554 -5.23 -1.39 -37.33
N ALA A 555 -5.58 -2.67 -37.30
CA ALA A 555 -6.95 -3.10 -37.55
C ALA A 555 -7.86 -2.93 -36.31
N LEU A 556 -7.27 -2.85 -35.11
CA LEU A 556 -7.98 -2.60 -33.86
C LEU A 556 -8.39 -1.13 -33.72
N VAL A 557 -7.50 -0.21 -34.12
CA VAL A 557 -7.69 1.24 -34.06
C VAL A 557 -8.58 1.72 -35.22
#